data_8638f05d9bb971faf6258991e5a69f66
#
_entry.id   8638f05d9bb971faf6258991e5a69f66
#
_cell.length_a   1.000
_cell.length_b   1.000
_cell.length_c   1.000
_cell.angle_alpha   90.00
_cell.angle_beta   90.00
_cell.angle_gamma   90.00
#
_symmetry.space_group_name_H-M   'P 1'
#
loop_
_entity.id
_entity.type
_entity.pdbx_description
1 polymer ?
#
loop_
_entity_poly.entity_id
_entity_poly.type
_entity_poly.pdbx_seq_one_letter_code
_entity_poly.pdbx_strand_id
1 'polypeptide(L)'
;MDFRSKADAYLVALAKDISALCRINSVEGEEKPGMPFGEGPAKALEEALRMGRELGFKTENFDNYVGHIEFGEGEEMVGILGHVDVVPAGEGWERDPWGGEIADGRIWGRGTLDDKGPVLTCLYAMKILKDMNIPLKRRVRIILGTNEETNWGCMDYYLNKVKPELPTLAFSPDSEFPVTYAELGMLQYTLTRPLTEDLEIEGGNAFNAVPSIAKVALPAELGETLKKEISESEDPSIYSVEEKDGKQILVTRGVGAHAAHLQEGKNAVSYMMELLGRLPLTGALAEVVNFYNEHFGTCLYGEKMGIAVSDEVSGPLTLNVGMISSKDGKLVLSCDSRIPVSIQVSDIEAKVNERIAKAGYTMEVASIEQPLYVAKDSELVQTLMNAYKTVTGDTQSQPMASGGATYSRTMKNCVAFGCLLPDQVDTMHQANESLELDKLKIWLEVMTEAIYQLAK
;
A
#
# COMPACT_ATOMS: atom_id res chain seq x y z
N MET A 1 -33.79 0.01 -3.29
CA MET A 1 -34.11 0.85 -4.45
C MET A 1 -33.41 0.26 -5.67
N ASP A 2 -33.93 0.38 -6.87
CA ASP A 2 -33.21 -0.13 -8.05
C ASP A 2 -32.36 0.98 -8.66
N PHE A 3 -31.06 0.98 -8.32
CA PHE A 3 -30.08 1.91 -8.88
C PHE A 3 -29.45 1.40 -10.19
N ARG A 4 -29.66 0.13 -10.56
CA ARG A 4 -29.00 -0.51 -11.71
C ARG A 4 -29.35 0.18 -13.03
N SER A 5 -30.64 0.40 -13.28
CA SER A 5 -31.09 1.08 -14.50
C SER A 5 -30.62 2.54 -14.60
N LYS A 6 -30.27 3.16 -13.46
CA LYS A 6 -29.74 4.52 -13.42
C LYS A 6 -28.23 4.53 -13.64
N ALA A 7 -27.49 3.57 -13.09
CA ALA A 7 -26.05 3.46 -13.29
C ALA A 7 -25.68 3.42 -14.79
N ASP A 8 -26.43 2.67 -15.61
CA ASP A 8 -26.20 2.57 -17.06
C ASP A 8 -26.18 3.92 -17.77
N ALA A 9 -27.00 4.87 -17.34
CA ALA A 9 -27.08 6.19 -17.95
C ALA A 9 -25.84 7.07 -17.71
N TYR A 10 -25.05 6.76 -16.67
CA TYR A 10 -23.87 7.55 -16.28
C TYR A 10 -22.54 6.92 -16.69
N LEU A 11 -22.51 5.62 -17.06
CA LEU A 11 -21.25 4.90 -17.33
C LEU A 11 -20.38 5.57 -18.39
N VAL A 12 -20.96 6.05 -19.48
CA VAL A 12 -20.18 6.70 -20.56
C VAL A 12 -19.57 8.02 -20.09
N ALA A 13 -20.29 8.80 -19.29
CA ALA A 13 -19.78 10.05 -18.75
C ALA A 13 -18.70 9.77 -17.71
N LEU A 14 -18.95 8.85 -16.78
CA LEU A 14 -17.98 8.42 -15.75
C LEU A 14 -16.68 7.91 -16.40
N ALA A 15 -16.78 7.02 -17.39
CA ALA A 15 -15.58 6.51 -18.08
C ALA A 15 -14.76 7.62 -18.77
N LYS A 16 -15.43 8.64 -19.35
CA LYS A 16 -14.74 9.80 -19.92
C LYS A 16 -14.07 10.67 -18.89
N ASP A 17 -14.69 10.88 -17.73
CA ASP A 17 -14.13 11.68 -16.66
C ASP A 17 -12.94 10.96 -15.99
N ILE A 18 -13.03 9.65 -15.78
CA ILE A 18 -11.88 8.83 -15.33
C ILE A 18 -10.73 8.95 -16.34
N SER A 19 -11.00 8.76 -17.63
CA SER A 19 -10.02 8.93 -18.70
C SER A 19 -9.37 10.31 -18.66
N ALA A 20 -10.16 11.37 -18.49
CA ALA A 20 -9.65 12.75 -18.44
C ALA A 20 -8.77 12.99 -17.20
N LEU A 21 -9.15 12.49 -16.02
CA LEU A 21 -8.38 12.64 -14.81
C LEU A 21 -7.07 11.83 -14.86
N CYS A 22 -7.08 10.62 -15.44
CA CYS A 22 -5.88 9.80 -15.63
C CYS A 22 -4.86 10.41 -16.61
N ARG A 23 -5.27 11.31 -17.49
CA ARG A 23 -4.35 12.06 -18.37
C ARG A 23 -3.47 13.06 -17.63
N ILE A 24 -3.79 13.37 -16.41
CA ILE A 24 -2.97 14.24 -15.57
C ILE A 24 -1.94 13.38 -14.85
N ASN A 25 -0.66 13.55 -15.19
CA ASN A 25 0.43 12.95 -14.43
C ASN A 25 0.51 13.63 -13.06
N SER A 26 -0.04 12.97 -12.05
CA SER A 26 -0.11 13.46 -10.67
C SER A 26 0.83 12.73 -9.72
N VAL A 27 1.95 12.25 -10.22
CA VAL A 27 3.08 11.80 -9.40
C VAL A 27 3.58 12.97 -8.56
N GLU A 28 3.90 12.71 -7.28
CA GLU A 28 4.51 13.72 -6.41
C GLU A 28 5.76 14.31 -7.08
N GLY A 29 5.89 15.61 -7.00
CA GLY A 29 6.98 16.37 -7.58
C GLY A 29 7.54 17.44 -6.64
N GLU A 30 8.44 18.22 -7.13
CA GLU A 30 9.06 19.31 -6.35
C GLU A 30 8.00 20.30 -5.86
N GLU A 31 8.09 20.66 -4.57
CA GLU A 31 7.22 21.68 -3.95
C GLU A 31 7.38 23.03 -4.68
N LYS A 32 6.24 23.66 -4.97
CA LYS A 32 6.16 25.00 -5.55
C LYS A 32 5.20 25.87 -4.73
N PRO A 33 5.27 27.20 -4.83
CA PRO A 33 4.35 28.08 -4.15
C PRO A 33 2.87 27.73 -4.45
N GLY A 34 2.12 27.35 -3.40
CA GLY A 34 0.75 26.90 -3.50
C GLY A 34 0.55 25.51 -4.10
N MET A 35 1.60 24.72 -4.27
CA MET A 35 1.58 23.34 -4.79
C MET A 35 2.51 22.48 -3.94
N PRO A 36 2.08 22.06 -2.75
CA PRO A 36 2.93 21.42 -1.74
C PRO A 36 3.56 20.11 -2.20
N PHE A 37 2.88 19.36 -3.06
CA PHE A 37 3.36 18.09 -3.60
C PHE A 37 3.61 18.15 -5.12
N GLY A 38 3.88 19.36 -5.64
CA GLY A 38 4.16 19.59 -7.04
C GLY A 38 2.92 19.94 -7.88
N GLU A 39 3.16 20.19 -9.14
CA GLU A 39 2.15 20.69 -10.08
C GLU A 39 1.12 19.63 -10.47
N GLY A 40 1.55 18.36 -10.58
CA GLY A 40 0.70 17.24 -11.00
C GLY A 40 -0.47 16.98 -10.04
N PRO A 41 -0.21 16.71 -8.74
CA PRO A 41 -1.26 16.50 -7.75
C PRO A 41 -2.20 17.72 -7.61
N ALA A 42 -1.66 18.95 -7.62
CA ALA A 42 -2.47 20.17 -7.56
C ALA A 42 -3.42 20.31 -8.77
N LYS A 43 -2.96 19.98 -9.98
CA LYS A 43 -3.82 19.97 -11.19
C LYS A 43 -4.88 18.88 -11.13
N ALA A 44 -4.54 17.69 -10.66
CA ALA A 44 -5.48 16.59 -10.53
C ALA A 44 -6.58 16.92 -9.52
N LEU A 45 -6.24 17.54 -8.38
CA LEU A 45 -7.21 18.01 -7.41
C LEU A 45 -8.16 19.06 -8.00
N GLU A 46 -7.63 20.09 -8.65
CA GLU A 46 -8.48 21.13 -9.26
C GLU A 46 -9.40 20.56 -10.35
N GLU A 47 -8.92 19.60 -11.15
CA GLU A 47 -9.74 18.93 -12.15
C GLU A 47 -10.88 18.10 -11.51
N ALA A 48 -10.59 17.33 -10.46
CA ALA A 48 -11.62 16.58 -9.73
C ALA A 48 -12.66 17.53 -9.09
N LEU A 49 -12.22 18.64 -8.50
CA LEU A 49 -13.12 19.66 -7.94
C LEU A 49 -13.93 20.35 -9.03
N ARG A 50 -13.37 20.61 -10.21
CA ARG A 50 -14.08 21.16 -11.38
C ARG A 50 -15.20 20.20 -11.81
N MET A 51 -14.91 18.90 -11.94
CA MET A 51 -15.91 17.86 -12.25
C MET A 51 -17.04 17.87 -11.19
N GLY A 52 -16.70 17.95 -9.91
CA GLY A 52 -17.67 18.08 -8.83
C GLY A 52 -18.61 19.29 -9.01
N ARG A 53 -18.05 20.47 -9.35
CA ARG A 53 -18.85 21.68 -9.62
C ARG A 53 -19.78 21.52 -10.83
N GLU A 54 -19.29 20.92 -11.92
CA GLU A 54 -20.11 20.69 -13.12
C GLU A 54 -21.25 19.71 -12.88
N LEU A 55 -21.06 18.72 -11.98
CA LEU A 55 -22.12 17.83 -11.52
C LEU A 55 -23.06 18.49 -10.50
N GLY A 56 -22.77 19.76 -10.14
CA GLY A 56 -23.62 20.61 -9.29
C GLY A 56 -23.44 20.38 -7.79
N PHE A 57 -22.26 19.99 -7.34
CA PHE A 57 -21.90 19.86 -5.93
C PHE A 57 -21.17 21.10 -5.41
N LYS A 58 -21.18 21.28 -4.09
CA LYS A 58 -20.32 22.26 -3.42
C LYS A 58 -18.90 21.71 -3.36
N THR A 59 -17.91 22.56 -3.64
CA THR A 59 -16.50 22.16 -3.57
C THR A 59 -15.69 23.19 -2.82
N GLU A 60 -14.64 22.74 -2.16
CA GLU A 60 -13.67 23.57 -1.45
C GLU A 60 -12.26 23.01 -1.68
N ASN A 61 -11.27 23.90 -1.77
CA ASN A 61 -9.87 23.56 -1.94
C ASN A 61 -9.07 24.16 -0.77
N PHE A 62 -8.36 23.33 -0.03
CA PHE A 62 -7.52 23.70 1.10
C PHE A 62 -6.05 23.73 0.66
N ASP A 63 -5.64 24.84 0.04
CA ASP A 63 -4.26 25.13 -0.36
C ASP A 63 -3.58 24.03 -1.20
N ASN A 64 -4.37 23.32 -2.01
CA ASN A 64 -3.94 22.16 -2.81
C ASN A 64 -3.35 20.98 -2.01
N TYR A 65 -3.55 20.94 -0.69
CA TYR A 65 -3.33 19.73 0.12
C TYR A 65 -4.51 18.76 0.03
N VAL A 66 -5.72 19.29 0.23
CA VAL A 66 -6.97 18.50 0.26
C VAL A 66 -8.09 19.27 -0.39
N GLY A 67 -9.02 18.58 -1.03
CA GLY A 67 -10.28 19.14 -1.53
C GLY A 67 -11.51 18.46 -0.98
N HIS A 68 -12.64 19.19 -0.97
CA HIS A 68 -13.95 18.65 -0.65
C HIS A 68 -14.91 18.71 -1.82
N ILE A 69 -15.73 17.65 -1.95
CA ILE A 69 -16.95 17.66 -2.77
C ILE A 69 -18.11 17.22 -1.87
N GLU A 70 -19.10 18.07 -1.66
CA GLU A 70 -20.15 17.84 -0.67
C GLU A 70 -21.56 17.87 -1.27
N PHE A 71 -22.43 17.00 -0.76
CA PHE A 71 -23.82 16.84 -1.14
C PHE A 71 -24.71 16.57 0.08
N GLY A 72 -25.92 17.12 0.05
CA GLY A 72 -26.93 16.93 1.09
C GLY A 72 -26.85 17.94 2.22
N GLU A 73 -27.70 17.73 3.22
CA GLU A 73 -27.83 18.56 4.41
C GLU A 73 -27.95 17.63 5.64
N GLY A 74 -27.71 18.15 6.82
CA GLY A 74 -27.78 17.39 8.08
C GLY A 74 -26.60 17.66 8.99
N GLU A 75 -26.75 17.33 10.26
CA GLU A 75 -25.69 17.47 11.26
C GLU A 75 -24.65 16.34 11.12
N GLU A 76 -25.10 15.12 10.88
CA GLU A 76 -24.20 13.98 10.66
C GLU A 76 -23.68 13.95 9.22
N MET A 77 -22.49 13.36 9.04
CA MET A 77 -21.81 13.31 7.76
C MET A 77 -21.21 11.94 7.50
N VAL A 78 -21.41 11.44 6.28
CA VAL A 78 -20.67 10.30 5.70
C VAL A 78 -19.46 10.84 4.96
N GLY A 79 -18.26 10.39 5.33
CA GLY A 79 -17.02 10.70 4.63
C GLY A 79 -16.65 9.62 3.61
N ILE A 80 -16.07 10.05 2.49
CA ILE A 80 -15.43 9.19 1.50
C ILE A 80 -14.03 9.74 1.31
N LEU A 81 -13.03 8.97 1.70
CA LEU A 81 -11.63 9.41 1.69
C LEU A 81 -10.91 8.76 0.51
N GLY A 82 -10.42 9.56 -0.40
CA GLY A 82 -9.62 9.08 -1.51
C GLY A 82 -8.57 10.09 -1.92
N HIS A 83 -7.80 9.77 -2.96
CA HIS A 83 -6.70 10.61 -3.41
C HIS A 83 -6.67 10.78 -4.93
N VAL A 84 -5.88 11.74 -5.37
CA VAL A 84 -5.72 12.07 -6.79
C VAL A 84 -4.26 12.06 -7.25
N ASP A 85 -3.31 11.91 -6.32
CA ASP A 85 -1.94 11.57 -6.65
C ASP A 85 -1.81 10.11 -7.07
N VAL A 86 -0.69 9.73 -7.63
CA VAL A 86 -0.43 8.37 -8.13
C VAL A 86 1.06 8.05 -8.02
N VAL A 87 1.40 6.76 -7.92
CA VAL A 87 2.79 6.30 -8.03
C VAL A 87 3.38 6.55 -9.43
N PRO A 88 4.71 6.62 -9.56
CA PRO A 88 5.37 6.68 -10.87
C PRO A 88 4.92 5.55 -11.80
N ALA A 89 4.85 5.82 -13.08
CA ALA A 89 4.42 4.82 -14.07
C ALA A 89 5.32 3.57 -14.08
N GLY A 90 6.64 3.74 -13.91
CA GLY A 90 7.60 2.66 -14.08
C GLY A 90 7.81 2.30 -15.56
N GLU A 91 8.43 1.14 -15.78
CA GLU A 91 8.73 0.61 -17.12
C GLU A 91 7.76 -0.53 -17.51
N GLY A 92 7.73 -0.91 -18.78
CA GLY A 92 6.97 -2.07 -19.26
C GLY A 92 5.54 -1.77 -19.73
N TRP A 93 5.17 -0.51 -19.87
CA TRP A 93 3.87 -0.13 -20.44
C TRP A 93 3.81 -0.40 -21.94
N GLU A 94 2.71 -1.04 -22.37
CA GLU A 94 2.38 -1.24 -23.78
C GLU A 94 1.58 -0.06 -24.37
N ARG A 95 0.95 0.73 -23.49
CA ARG A 95 0.18 1.94 -23.81
C ARG A 95 0.71 3.13 -23.01
N ASP A 96 0.38 4.34 -23.44
CA ASP A 96 0.76 5.54 -22.67
C ASP A 96 0.09 5.54 -21.28
N PRO A 97 0.87 5.50 -20.17
CA PRO A 97 0.32 5.51 -18.81
C PRO A 97 -0.52 6.76 -18.51
N TRP A 98 -0.31 7.83 -19.24
CA TRP A 98 -1.04 9.10 -19.13
C TRP A 98 -2.01 9.33 -20.30
N GLY A 99 -2.26 8.31 -21.10
CA GLY A 99 -3.16 8.40 -22.27
C GLY A 99 -4.65 8.44 -21.89
N GLY A 100 -5.03 7.78 -20.80
CA GLY A 100 -6.45 7.62 -20.44
C GLY A 100 -7.25 6.96 -21.58
N GLU A 101 -6.63 6.06 -22.33
CA GLU A 101 -7.24 5.47 -23.53
C GLU A 101 -8.42 4.56 -23.17
N ILE A 102 -9.56 4.77 -23.83
CA ILE A 102 -10.72 3.87 -23.71
C ILE A 102 -10.72 2.96 -24.93
N ALA A 103 -10.26 1.73 -24.76
CA ALA A 103 -10.14 0.73 -25.82
C ALA A 103 -10.30 -0.69 -25.24
N ASP A 104 -10.70 -1.63 -26.09
CA ASP A 104 -10.79 -3.06 -25.77
C ASP A 104 -11.65 -3.35 -24.52
N GLY A 105 -12.70 -2.55 -24.29
CA GLY A 105 -13.58 -2.70 -23.14
C GLY A 105 -12.96 -2.23 -21.80
N ARG A 106 -11.86 -1.47 -21.84
CA ARG A 106 -11.12 -0.97 -20.68
C ARG A 106 -10.81 0.52 -20.79
N ILE A 107 -10.54 1.12 -19.63
CA ILE A 107 -9.86 2.42 -19.50
C ILE A 107 -8.43 2.10 -19.12
N TRP A 108 -7.46 2.50 -19.93
CA TRP A 108 -6.03 2.26 -19.71
C TRP A 108 -5.34 3.51 -19.14
N GLY A 109 -4.58 3.36 -18.09
CA GLY A 109 -3.78 4.44 -17.53
C GLY A 109 -3.53 4.31 -16.03
N ARG A 110 -2.47 4.94 -15.55
CA ARG A 110 -2.13 5.04 -14.13
C ARG A 110 -3.22 5.81 -13.38
N GLY A 111 -3.71 5.26 -12.27
CA GLY A 111 -4.78 5.84 -11.45
C GLY A 111 -6.17 5.35 -11.82
N THR A 112 -6.32 4.43 -12.79
CA THR A 112 -7.63 3.87 -13.15
C THR A 112 -8.21 2.98 -12.06
N LEU A 113 -7.35 2.27 -11.31
CA LEU A 113 -7.71 1.44 -10.17
C LEU A 113 -7.41 2.13 -8.84
N ASP A 114 -6.34 2.94 -8.78
CA ASP A 114 -5.79 3.54 -7.57
C ASP A 114 -5.42 5.01 -7.79
N ASP A 115 -6.20 5.98 -7.29
CA ASP A 115 -7.55 5.93 -6.72
C ASP A 115 -8.52 6.83 -7.52
N LYS A 116 -8.07 7.39 -8.69
CA LYS A 116 -8.87 8.31 -9.51
C LYS A 116 -10.17 7.69 -10.02
N GLY A 117 -10.12 6.40 -10.43
CA GLY A 117 -11.32 5.67 -10.86
C GLY A 117 -12.32 5.49 -9.71
N PRO A 118 -11.92 4.94 -8.56
CA PRO A 118 -12.76 4.78 -7.39
C PRO A 118 -13.39 6.09 -6.88
N VAL A 119 -12.62 7.17 -6.72
CA VAL A 119 -13.17 8.45 -6.24
C VAL A 119 -14.18 9.04 -7.20
N LEU A 120 -13.95 8.98 -8.52
CA LEU A 120 -14.93 9.43 -9.50
C LEU A 120 -16.17 8.53 -9.54
N THR A 121 -16.03 7.24 -9.29
CA THR A 121 -17.15 6.32 -9.11
C THR A 121 -18.03 6.76 -7.94
N CYS A 122 -17.44 7.12 -6.80
CA CYS A 122 -18.16 7.66 -5.66
C CYS A 122 -18.84 9.02 -5.98
N LEU A 123 -18.18 9.88 -6.74
CA LEU A 123 -18.72 11.15 -7.19
C LEU A 123 -19.98 10.95 -8.07
N TYR A 124 -19.95 10.01 -8.99
CA TYR A 124 -21.09 9.67 -9.81
C TYR A 124 -22.19 8.93 -9.06
N ALA A 125 -21.85 8.14 -8.04
CA ALA A 125 -22.82 7.57 -7.10
C ALA A 125 -23.62 8.68 -6.37
N MET A 126 -22.94 9.72 -5.88
CA MET A 126 -23.60 10.90 -5.31
C MET A 126 -24.49 11.60 -6.36
N LYS A 127 -24.03 11.68 -7.62
CA LYS A 127 -24.81 12.28 -8.72
C LYS A 127 -26.11 11.52 -8.99
N ILE A 128 -26.07 10.19 -8.99
CA ILE A 128 -27.27 9.35 -9.15
C ILE A 128 -28.29 9.66 -8.02
N LEU A 129 -27.84 9.68 -6.76
CA LEU A 129 -28.71 9.96 -5.61
C LEU A 129 -29.33 11.36 -5.71
N LYS A 130 -28.55 12.36 -6.10
CA LYS A 130 -29.00 13.73 -6.32
C LYS A 130 -30.07 13.81 -7.41
N ASP A 131 -29.84 13.23 -8.57
CA ASP A 131 -30.76 13.31 -9.72
C ASP A 131 -32.05 12.50 -9.50
N MET A 132 -32.00 11.49 -8.64
CA MET A 132 -33.17 10.76 -8.18
C MET A 132 -33.93 11.51 -7.06
N ASN A 133 -33.44 12.65 -6.60
CA ASN A 133 -33.96 13.40 -5.47
C ASN A 133 -34.16 12.55 -4.21
N ILE A 134 -33.20 11.67 -3.91
CA ILE A 134 -33.25 10.81 -2.73
C ILE A 134 -33.05 11.67 -1.47
N PRO A 135 -34.01 11.66 -0.50
CA PRO A 135 -33.80 12.35 0.74
C PRO A 135 -32.74 11.63 1.59
N LEU A 136 -31.70 12.36 1.94
CA LEU A 136 -30.65 11.88 2.83
C LEU A 136 -30.78 12.56 4.20
N LYS A 137 -30.50 11.83 5.28
CA LYS A 137 -30.44 12.36 6.64
C LYS A 137 -29.04 12.86 6.99
N ARG A 138 -28.02 12.22 6.41
CA ARG A 138 -26.61 12.59 6.54
C ARG A 138 -26.15 13.23 5.23
N ARG A 139 -25.40 14.29 5.31
CA ARG A 139 -24.68 14.81 4.14
C ARG A 139 -23.52 13.87 3.80
N VAL A 140 -23.07 13.92 2.55
CA VAL A 140 -21.97 13.10 2.04
C VAL A 140 -20.86 14.03 1.59
N ARG A 141 -19.64 13.76 2.03
CA ARG A 141 -18.44 14.51 1.65
C ARG A 141 -17.36 13.58 1.13
N ILE A 142 -16.94 13.78 -0.12
CA ILE A 142 -15.69 13.23 -0.63
C ILE A 142 -14.56 14.15 -0.17
N ILE A 143 -13.52 13.56 0.39
CA ILE A 143 -12.29 14.21 0.86
C ILE A 143 -11.17 13.70 -0.02
N LEU A 144 -10.58 14.57 -0.84
CA LEU A 144 -9.58 14.21 -1.83
C LEU A 144 -8.20 14.70 -1.38
N GLY A 145 -7.32 13.77 -1.02
CA GLY A 145 -5.91 14.03 -0.73
C GLY A 145 -5.07 14.12 -2.01
N THR A 146 -3.86 14.66 -1.86
CA THR A 146 -2.90 14.87 -2.97
C THR A 146 -1.53 14.26 -2.70
N ASN A 147 -1.42 13.40 -1.67
CA ASN A 147 -0.16 12.82 -1.23
C ASN A 147 -0.39 11.51 -0.44
N GLU A 148 -1.19 10.59 -0.97
CA GLU A 148 -1.46 9.28 -0.37
C GLU A 148 -0.27 8.35 -0.54
N GLU A 149 0.25 8.30 -1.71
CA GLU A 149 1.21 7.32 -2.20
C GLU A 149 2.62 7.46 -1.57
N THR A 150 2.80 8.44 -0.68
CA THR A 150 4.10 8.71 -0.06
C THR A 150 4.03 8.85 1.46
N ASN A 151 3.67 10.02 2.00
CA ASN A 151 3.81 10.30 3.44
C ASN A 151 2.57 10.91 4.11
N TRP A 152 1.46 11.05 3.40
CA TRP A 152 0.17 11.57 3.89
C TRP A 152 0.23 13.00 4.46
N GLY A 153 1.22 13.78 4.04
CA GLY A 153 1.39 15.17 4.49
C GLY A 153 0.16 16.04 4.22
N CYS A 154 -0.62 15.70 3.20
CA CYS A 154 -1.90 16.34 2.91
C CYS A 154 -2.93 16.12 4.03
N MET A 155 -3.02 14.90 4.58
CA MET A 155 -3.94 14.59 5.66
C MET A 155 -3.46 15.15 7.00
N ASP A 156 -2.15 15.22 7.24
CA ASP A 156 -1.60 15.92 8.41
C ASP A 156 -1.98 17.41 8.38
N TYR A 157 -1.80 18.07 7.23
CA TYR A 157 -2.23 19.47 7.02
C TYR A 157 -3.73 19.62 7.26
N TYR A 158 -4.55 18.77 6.67
CA TYR A 158 -5.99 18.81 6.77
C TYR A 158 -6.49 18.67 8.22
N LEU A 159 -5.99 17.66 8.93
CA LEU A 159 -6.45 17.36 10.29
C LEU A 159 -5.88 18.33 11.34
N ASN A 160 -4.65 18.78 11.20
CA ASN A 160 -3.94 19.54 12.23
C ASN A 160 -3.90 21.06 11.98
N LYS A 161 -3.98 21.52 10.70
CA LYS A 161 -4.00 22.94 10.34
C LYS A 161 -5.39 23.44 9.99
N VAL A 162 -6.07 22.79 9.04
CA VAL A 162 -7.44 23.16 8.65
C VAL A 162 -8.41 22.85 9.78
N LYS A 163 -8.29 21.71 10.44
CA LYS A 163 -9.15 21.23 11.53
C LYS A 163 -10.63 21.24 11.12
N PRO A 164 -10.99 20.53 10.05
CA PRO A 164 -12.34 20.53 9.52
C PRO A 164 -13.30 19.81 10.48
N GLU A 165 -14.58 19.95 10.22
CA GLU A 165 -15.56 19.03 10.77
C GLU A 165 -15.33 17.63 10.18
N LEU A 166 -15.19 16.64 11.06
CA LEU A 166 -14.89 15.25 10.67
C LEU A 166 -16.18 14.46 10.45
N PRO A 167 -16.16 13.46 9.55
CA PRO A 167 -17.27 12.54 9.34
C PRO A 167 -17.64 11.77 10.60
N THR A 168 -18.93 11.51 10.78
CA THR A 168 -19.45 10.63 11.83
C THR A 168 -19.06 9.17 11.58
N LEU A 169 -19.05 8.79 10.30
CA LEU A 169 -18.56 7.51 9.78
C LEU A 169 -18.03 7.73 8.36
N ALA A 170 -17.07 6.91 7.95
CA ALA A 170 -16.42 7.09 6.67
C ALA A 170 -15.96 5.77 6.05
N PHE A 171 -15.64 5.80 4.76
CA PHE A 171 -14.90 4.74 4.10
C PHE A 171 -13.92 5.30 3.05
N SER A 172 -12.88 4.52 2.74
CA SER A 172 -12.00 4.79 1.60
C SER A 172 -12.29 3.78 0.49
N PRO A 173 -12.47 4.22 -0.77
CA PRO A 173 -12.67 3.30 -1.90
C PRO A 173 -11.36 2.71 -2.43
N ASP A 174 -10.26 2.97 -1.78
CA ASP A 174 -8.90 2.63 -2.15
C ASP A 174 -8.49 1.27 -1.54
N SER A 175 -9.12 0.18 -1.97
CA SER A 175 -8.87 -1.17 -1.48
C SER A 175 -9.63 -2.22 -2.31
N GLU A 176 -9.95 -3.34 -1.67
CA GLU A 176 -10.72 -4.43 -2.25
C GLU A 176 -12.13 -4.51 -1.65
N PHE A 177 -13.08 -5.05 -2.44
CA PHE A 177 -14.35 -5.51 -1.89
C PHE A 177 -14.20 -6.86 -1.19
N PRO A 178 -15.02 -7.18 -0.14
CA PRO A 178 -16.20 -6.40 0.29
C PRO A 178 -15.90 -5.28 1.28
N VAL A 179 -15.16 -5.48 2.34
CA VAL A 179 -14.82 -4.49 3.37
C VAL A 179 -13.51 -4.87 4.02
N THR A 180 -12.55 -3.99 4.04
CA THR A 180 -11.36 -4.10 4.88
C THR A 180 -11.61 -3.36 6.19
N TYR A 181 -11.97 -4.14 7.22
CA TYR A 181 -12.36 -3.61 8.54
C TYR A 181 -11.17 -3.45 9.51
N ALA A 182 -10.03 -4.01 9.11
CA ALA A 182 -8.81 -4.00 9.90
C ALA A 182 -7.59 -3.87 8.98
N GLU A 183 -6.67 -2.97 9.29
CA GLU A 183 -5.40 -2.81 8.61
C GLU A 183 -4.26 -2.95 9.63
N LEU A 184 -3.29 -3.82 9.33
CA LEU A 184 -2.16 -4.08 10.22
C LEU A 184 -1.35 -2.82 10.45
N GLY A 185 -0.82 -2.62 11.66
CA GLY A 185 0.17 -1.60 11.93
C GLY A 185 1.43 -1.82 11.08
N MET A 186 2.17 -0.77 10.82
CA MET A 186 3.42 -0.83 10.07
C MET A 186 4.55 -0.16 10.85
N LEU A 187 5.71 -0.83 10.87
CA LEU A 187 6.95 -0.27 11.38
C LEU A 187 8.05 -0.54 10.34
N GLN A 188 8.48 0.51 9.65
CA GLN A 188 9.65 0.48 8.77
C GLN A 188 10.84 1.13 9.46
N TYR A 189 11.97 0.45 9.45
CA TYR A 189 13.16 0.91 10.14
C TYR A 189 14.44 0.42 9.48
N THR A 190 15.52 1.15 9.70
CA THR A 190 16.86 0.72 9.34
C THR A 190 17.64 0.30 10.57
N LEU A 191 18.43 -0.76 10.42
CA LEU A 191 19.43 -1.19 11.40
C LEU A 191 20.81 -0.89 10.81
N THR A 192 21.59 -0.10 11.53
CA THR A 192 22.90 0.34 11.06
C THR A 192 24.00 -0.10 12.03
N ARG A 193 25.11 -0.56 11.50
CA ARG A 193 26.32 -0.88 12.24
C ARG A 193 27.58 -0.40 11.49
N PRO A 194 28.57 0.24 12.14
CA PRO A 194 29.87 0.50 11.55
C PRO A 194 30.58 -0.81 11.17
N LEU A 195 31.23 -0.85 10.04
CA LEU A 195 32.08 -1.95 9.58
C LEU A 195 33.55 -1.63 9.89
N THR A 196 34.27 -2.65 10.35
CA THR A 196 35.72 -2.55 10.63
C THR A 196 36.58 -2.89 9.42
N GLU A 197 35.97 -3.46 8.40
CA GLU A 197 36.60 -3.90 7.15
C GLU A 197 35.67 -3.58 5.97
N ASP A 198 36.24 -3.44 4.77
CA ASP A 198 35.45 -3.28 3.56
C ASP A 198 34.69 -4.56 3.26
N LEU A 199 33.40 -4.41 3.09
CA LEU A 199 32.46 -5.48 2.75
C LEU A 199 31.67 -5.07 1.52
N GLU A 200 31.57 -5.96 0.55
CA GLU A 200 30.73 -5.77 -0.64
C GLU A 200 29.51 -6.70 -0.54
N ILE A 201 28.40 -6.17 -0.04
CA ILE A 201 27.13 -6.89 0.05
C ILE A 201 25.99 -5.97 -0.34
N GLU A 202 25.07 -6.47 -1.15
CA GLU A 202 23.87 -5.77 -1.58
C GLU A 202 22.69 -6.73 -1.81
N GLY A 203 21.48 -6.28 -1.61
CA GLY A 203 20.27 -7.04 -1.92
C GLY A 203 19.00 -6.24 -1.66
N GLY A 204 18.00 -6.47 -2.51
CA GLY A 204 16.72 -5.79 -2.43
C GLY A 204 16.76 -4.31 -2.86
N ASN A 205 15.57 -3.68 -2.93
CA ASN A 205 15.41 -2.31 -3.44
C ASN A 205 14.30 -1.51 -2.74
N ALA A 206 13.50 -2.13 -1.86
CA ALA A 206 12.43 -1.47 -1.12
C ALA A 206 12.20 -2.13 0.24
N PHE A 207 11.71 -1.37 1.23
CA PHE A 207 11.36 -1.90 2.55
C PHE A 207 10.28 -2.99 2.46
N ASN A 208 9.23 -2.70 1.71
CA ASN A 208 8.01 -3.49 1.62
C ASN A 208 8.01 -4.56 0.52
N ALA A 209 9.17 -4.88 -0.04
CA ALA A 209 9.33 -5.94 -1.03
C ALA A 209 10.27 -7.04 -0.51
N VAL A 210 9.92 -8.30 -0.78
CA VAL A 210 10.80 -9.44 -0.57
C VAL A 210 11.92 -9.38 -1.61
N PRO A 211 13.20 -9.33 -1.22
CA PRO A 211 14.32 -9.30 -2.15
C PRO A 211 14.35 -10.51 -3.10
N SER A 212 14.28 -10.26 -4.40
CA SER A 212 14.42 -11.30 -5.43
C SER A 212 15.87 -11.55 -5.85
N ILE A 213 16.80 -10.68 -5.44
CA ILE A 213 18.24 -10.84 -5.72
C ILE A 213 19.07 -10.29 -4.56
N ALA A 214 20.16 -10.99 -4.25
CA ALA A 214 21.19 -10.53 -3.33
C ALA A 214 22.57 -10.96 -3.81
N LYS A 215 23.61 -10.19 -3.48
CA LYS A 215 24.99 -10.44 -3.88
C LYS A 215 25.96 -10.15 -2.75
N VAL A 216 27.04 -10.91 -2.70
CA VAL A 216 28.16 -10.70 -1.79
C VAL A 216 29.47 -11.10 -2.44
N ALA A 217 30.51 -10.31 -2.23
CA ALA A 217 31.88 -10.66 -2.63
C ALA A 217 32.59 -11.43 -1.51
N LEU A 218 33.15 -12.58 -1.85
CA LEU A 218 33.84 -13.47 -0.93
C LEU A 218 35.32 -13.61 -1.34
N PRO A 219 36.25 -13.90 -0.40
CA PRO A 219 37.61 -14.26 -0.72
C PRO A 219 37.72 -15.47 -1.66
N ALA A 220 38.67 -15.45 -2.60
CA ALA A 220 38.86 -16.51 -3.60
C ALA A 220 39.06 -17.90 -3.00
N GLU A 221 39.71 -17.96 -1.86
CA GLU A 221 40.01 -19.23 -1.15
C GLU A 221 38.76 -19.97 -0.67
N LEU A 222 37.62 -19.28 -0.54
CA LEU A 222 36.36 -19.91 -0.18
C LEU A 222 35.62 -20.58 -1.35
N GLY A 223 36.12 -20.44 -2.60
CA GLY A 223 35.41 -20.86 -3.80
C GLY A 223 35.02 -22.35 -3.82
N GLU A 224 35.94 -23.26 -3.45
CA GLU A 224 35.64 -24.69 -3.44
C GLU A 224 34.67 -25.05 -2.30
N THR A 225 34.84 -24.47 -1.12
CA THR A 225 33.92 -24.70 -0.01
C THR A 225 32.52 -24.15 -0.34
N LEU A 226 32.46 -22.98 -0.96
CA LEU A 226 31.17 -22.35 -1.39
C LEU A 226 30.44 -23.25 -2.41
N LYS A 227 31.15 -23.78 -3.42
CA LYS A 227 30.55 -24.70 -4.42
C LYS A 227 30.00 -25.95 -3.76
N LYS A 228 30.73 -26.50 -2.80
CA LYS A 228 30.30 -27.68 -2.03
C LYS A 228 29.00 -27.34 -1.24
N GLU A 229 29.00 -26.27 -0.45
CA GLU A 229 27.84 -25.91 0.36
C GLU A 229 26.61 -25.57 -0.51
N ILE A 230 26.81 -24.97 -1.69
CA ILE A 230 25.74 -24.79 -2.69
C ILE A 230 25.17 -26.13 -3.11
N SER A 231 26.01 -27.09 -3.46
CA SER A 231 25.57 -28.42 -3.93
C SER A 231 24.82 -29.23 -2.86
N GLU A 232 25.11 -28.97 -1.59
CA GLU A 232 24.50 -29.61 -0.42
C GLU A 232 23.32 -28.78 0.14
N SER A 233 22.98 -27.61 -0.45
CA SER A 233 21.83 -26.80 -0.06
C SER A 233 20.52 -27.43 -0.51
N GLU A 234 19.41 -26.99 0.10
CA GLU A 234 18.06 -27.50 -0.21
C GLU A 234 17.65 -27.19 -1.66
N ASP A 235 18.05 -26.01 -2.18
CA ASP A 235 17.75 -25.58 -3.54
C ASP A 235 19.02 -24.95 -4.18
N PRO A 236 19.92 -25.76 -4.77
CA PRO A 236 21.14 -25.25 -5.40
C PRO A 236 20.89 -24.29 -6.57
N SER A 237 19.71 -24.34 -7.19
CA SER A 237 19.39 -23.57 -8.41
C SER A 237 19.27 -22.07 -8.17
N ILE A 238 19.03 -21.65 -6.93
CA ILE A 238 18.90 -20.22 -6.59
C ILE A 238 20.26 -19.52 -6.45
N TYR A 239 21.37 -20.27 -6.45
CA TYR A 239 22.71 -19.73 -6.28
C TYR A 239 23.51 -19.79 -7.58
N SER A 240 24.29 -18.74 -7.82
CA SER A 240 25.33 -18.72 -8.84
C SER A 240 26.58 -18.03 -8.33
N VAL A 241 27.73 -18.44 -8.83
CA VAL A 241 29.04 -17.89 -8.43
C VAL A 241 29.74 -17.40 -9.66
N GLU A 242 30.24 -16.19 -9.62
CA GLU A 242 31.07 -15.57 -10.66
C GLU A 242 32.43 -15.21 -10.06
N GLU A 243 33.52 -15.50 -10.79
CA GLU A 243 34.83 -15.04 -10.40
C GLU A 243 35.10 -13.67 -11.03
N LYS A 244 35.37 -12.68 -10.20
CA LYS A 244 35.64 -11.31 -10.64
C LYS A 244 36.67 -10.65 -9.74
N ASP A 245 37.71 -10.05 -10.36
CA ASP A 245 38.76 -9.30 -9.66
C ASP A 245 39.44 -10.07 -8.50
N GLY A 246 39.61 -11.39 -8.66
CA GLY A 246 40.19 -12.27 -7.64
C GLY A 246 39.27 -12.56 -6.45
N LYS A 247 37.98 -12.30 -6.58
CA LYS A 247 36.96 -12.63 -5.59
C LYS A 247 35.91 -13.58 -6.18
N GLN A 248 35.20 -14.29 -5.30
CA GLN A 248 34.00 -15.05 -5.66
C GLN A 248 32.77 -14.20 -5.39
N ILE A 249 32.00 -13.85 -6.41
CA ILE A 249 30.75 -13.13 -6.27
C ILE A 249 29.61 -14.15 -6.18
N LEU A 250 29.08 -14.37 -4.99
CA LEU A 250 27.87 -15.17 -4.81
C LEU A 250 26.66 -14.31 -5.16
N VAL A 251 25.83 -14.81 -6.06
CA VAL A 251 24.53 -14.23 -6.41
C VAL A 251 23.44 -15.20 -6.00
N THR A 252 22.52 -14.75 -5.18
CA THR A 252 21.34 -15.52 -4.75
C THR A 252 20.09 -14.93 -5.40
N ARG A 253 19.25 -15.80 -5.97
CA ARG A 253 17.98 -15.44 -6.61
C ARG A 253 16.83 -16.00 -5.80
N GLY A 254 15.92 -15.12 -5.41
CA GLY A 254 14.69 -15.46 -4.69
C GLY A 254 13.46 -15.25 -5.56
N VAL A 255 12.33 -15.11 -4.88
CA VAL A 255 11.03 -14.77 -5.48
C VAL A 255 10.52 -13.50 -4.78
N GLY A 256 10.25 -12.46 -5.57
CA GLY A 256 9.69 -11.22 -5.05
C GLY A 256 8.25 -11.43 -4.58
N ALA A 257 7.86 -10.73 -3.53
CA ALA A 257 6.50 -10.63 -3.03
C ALA A 257 6.34 -9.34 -2.23
N HIS A 258 5.11 -8.94 -1.93
CA HIS A 258 4.87 -7.83 -1.01
C HIS A 258 5.14 -8.26 0.46
N ALA A 259 5.60 -7.33 1.32
CA ALA A 259 5.91 -7.62 2.72
C ALA A 259 4.70 -8.07 3.56
N ALA A 260 3.48 -7.80 3.12
CA ALA A 260 2.26 -8.31 3.72
C ALA A 260 2.02 -9.80 3.42
N HIS A 261 2.63 -10.35 2.38
CA HIS A 261 2.43 -11.72 1.87
C HIS A 261 3.76 -12.47 1.74
N LEU A 262 4.57 -12.47 2.79
CA LEU A 262 5.92 -13.05 2.79
C LEU A 262 5.97 -14.53 2.39
N GLN A 263 4.90 -15.27 2.65
CA GLN A 263 4.78 -16.69 2.30
C GLN A 263 4.74 -16.96 0.78
N GLU A 264 4.45 -15.93 -0.02
CA GLU A 264 4.45 -16.01 -1.50
C GLU A 264 5.83 -15.76 -2.08
N GLY A 265 6.76 -15.24 -1.26
CA GLY A 265 8.12 -14.89 -1.65
C GLY A 265 9.20 -15.86 -1.16
N LYS A 266 10.40 -15.67 -1.69
CA LYS A 266 11.63 -16.32 -1.22
C LYS A 266 12.70 -15.23 -1.09
N ASN A 267 13.01 -14.81 0.13
CA ASN A 267 13.91 -13.69 0.39
C ASN A 267 15.37 -14.04 0.07
N ALA A 268 15.91 -13.50 -1.03
CA ALA A 268 17.26 -13.79 -1.50
C ALA A 268 18.35 -13.46 -0.46
N VAL A 269 18.14 -12.41 0.36
CA VAL A 269 19.08 -12.04 1.43
C VAL A 269 19.12 -13.13 2.51
N SER A 270 17.94 -13.59 2.97
CA SER A 270 17.85 -14.62 4.00
C SER A 270 18.50 -15.94 3.57
N TYR A 271 18.24 -16.40 2.36
CA TYR A 271 18.86 -17.63 1.83
C TYR A 271 20.37 -17.46 1.59
N MET A 272 20.82 -16.29 1.16
CA MET A 272 22.24 -15.97 1.07
C MET A 272 22.91 -16.07 2.45
N MET A 273 22.34 -15.46 3.48
CA MET A 273 22.88 -15.48 4.85
C MET A 273 22.88 -16.88 5.46
N GLU A 274 21.86 -17.68 5.19
CA GLU A 274 21.82 -19.08 5.61
C GLU A 274 22.97 -19.90 5.01
N LEU A 275 23.19 -19.79 3.70
CA LEU A 275 24.29 -20.45 3.01
C LEU A 275 25.65 -19.99 3.55
N LEU A 276 25.84 -18.67 3.70
CA LEU A 276 27.06 -18.08 4.23
C LEU A 276 27.37 -18.54 5.68
N GLY A 277 26.35 -18.81 6.46
CA GLY A 277 26.51 -19.33 7.83
C GLY A 277 27.16 -20.73 7.91
N ARG A 278 27.26 -21.45 6.78
CA ARG A 278 27.92 -22.77 6.67
C ARG A 278 29.40 -22.66 6.30
N LEU A 279 29.86 -21.47 5.90
CA LEU A 279 31.25 -21.23 5.50
C LEU A 279 32.12 -20.85 6.71
N PRO A 280 33.44 -21.14 6.67
CA PRO A 280 34.38 -20.75 7.72
C PRO A 280 34.74 -19.25 7.61
N LEU A 281 33.76 -18.38 7.76
CA LEU A 281 33.91 -16.94 7.66
C LEU A 281 34.62 -16.36 8.89
N THR A 282 35.32 -15.24 8.67
CA THR A 282 35.97 -14.45 9.73
C THR A 282 35.73 -12.96 9.53
N GLY A 283 36.10 -12.11 10.52
CA GLY A 283 36.01 -10.67 10.42
C GLY A 283 34.56 -10.14 10.34
N ALA A 284 34.43 -8.98 9.73
CA ALA A 284 33.13 -8.26 9.65
C ALA A 284 32.03 -9.09 8.96
N LEU A 285 32.36 -9.85 7.92
CA LEU A 285 31.37 -10.68 7.23
C LEU A 285 30.82 -11.78 8.16
N ALA A 286 31.66 -12.45 8.93
CA ALA A 286 31.20 -13.46 9.90
C ALA A 286 30.25 -12.85 10.94
N GLU A 287 30.56 -11.66 11.45
CA GLU A 287 29.72 -10.96 12.42
C GLU A 287 28.36 -10.59 11.84
N VAL A 288 28.32 -10.11 10.60
CA VAL A 288 27.06 -9.78 9.88
C VAL A 288 26.21 -11.02 9.65
N VAL A 289 26.82 -12.11 9.15
CA VAL A 289 26.13 -13.38 8.89
C VAL A 289 25.59 -13.99 10.17
N ASN A 290 26.37 -14.01 11.23
CA ASN A 290 25.94 -14.52 12.54
C ASN A 290 24.79 -13.72 13.11
N PHE A 291 24.90 -12.37 13.10
CA PHE A 291 23.81 -11.49 13.52
C PHE A 291 22.52 -11.73 12.74
N TYR A 292 22.61 -11.79 11.40
CA TYR A 292 21.44 -11.99 10.56
C TYR A 292 20.78 -13.35 10.86
N ASN A 293 21.56 -14.42 10.91
CA ASN A 293 21.06 -15.77 11.17
C ASN A 293 20.52 -15.96 12.60
N GLU A 294 21.05 -15.24 13.58
CA GLU A 294 20.54 -15.26 14.94
C GLU A 294 19.22 -14.50 15.09
N HIS A 295 19.04 -13.37 14.38
CA HIS A 295 17.92 -12.45 14.62
C HIS A 295 16.83 -12.51 13.54
N PHE A 296 17.17 -12.92 12.32
CA PHE A 296 16.24 -13.02 11.19
C PHE A 296 16.18 -14.45 10.64
N GLY A 297 17.27 -14.95 10.08
CA GLY A 297 17.31 -16.21 9.36
C GLY A 297 16.33 -16.23 8.18
N THR A 298 15.65 -17.34 7.98
CA THR A 298 14.56 -17.51 7.00
C THR A 298 13.17 -17.40 7.63
N CYS A 299 13.08 -16.95 8.89
CA CYS A 299 11.83 -16.77 9.61
C CYS A 299 11.03 -15.60 9.03
N LEU A 300 9.69 -15.75 8.98
CA LEU A 300 8.79 -14.77 8.40
C LEU A 300 8.07 -13.91 9.45
N TYR A 301 7.96 -14.41 10.69
CA TYR A 301 7.06 -13.84 11.70
C TYR A 301 7.79 -13.26 12.91
N GLY A 302 9.09 -12.98 12.76
CA GLY A 302 9.90 -12.33 13.80
C GLY A 302 10.25 -13.23 15.00
N GLU A 303 10.20 -14.56 14.85
CA GLU A 303 10.46 -15.53 15.92
C GLU A 303 11.85 -15.34 16.50
N LYS A 304 12.88 -15.26 15.65
CA LYS A 304 14.27 -15.09 16.09
C LYS A 304 14.55 -13.70 16.66
N MET A 305 13.85 -12.68 16.17
CA MET A 305 13.93 -11.33 16.72
C MET A 305 13.24 -11.23 18.11
N GLY A 306 12.38 -12.19 18.46
CA GLY A 306 11.64 -12.20 19.70
C GLY A 306 10.42 -11.28 19.70
N ILE A 307 9.89 -10.99 18.53
CA ILE A 307 8.72 -10.13 18.32
C ILE A 307 7.50 -10.87 17.75
N ALA A 308 7.59 -12.20 17.61
CA ALA A 308 6.49 -13.01 17.11
C ALA A 308 5.25 -12.86 18.00
N VAL A 309 4.20 -12.29 17.43
CA VAL A 309 2.89 -12.08 18.05
C VAL A 309 1.82 -12.32 16.99
N SER A 310 0.60 -12.63 17.43
CA SER A 310 -0.54 -12.88 16.53
C SER A 310 -1.83 -12.51 17.24
N ASP A 311 -2.87 -12.15 16.48
CA ASP A 311 -4.22 -12.04 17.00
C ASP A 311 -5.24 -12.75 16.09
N GLU A 312 -6.48 -12.92 16.61
CA GLU A 312 -7.56 -13.60 15.88
C GLU A 312 -8.14 -12.74 14.74
N VAL A 313 -7.89 -11.44 14.74
CA VAL A 313 -8.46 -10.48 13.79
C VAL A 313 -7.62 -10.38 12.53
N SER A 314 -6.31 -10.22 12.69
CA SER A 314 -5.40 -9.88 11.59
C SER A 314 -4.24 -10.89 11.41
N GLY A 315 -4.21 -11.96 12.21
CA GLY A 315 -3.20 -13.01 12.09
C GLY A 315 -1.84 -12.65 12.68
N PRO A 316 -0.75 -13.26 12.18
CA PRO A 316 0.59 -13.07 12.74
C PRO A 316 1.26 -11.76 12.27
N LEU A 317 2.16 -11.25 13.12
CA LEU A 317 3.15 -10.25 12.69
C LEU A 317 4.00 -10.81 11.55
N THR A 318 4.35 -9.99 10.57
CA THR A 318 5.36 -10.32 9.55
C THR A 318 6.61 -9.46 9.73
N LEU A 319 7.79 -10.02 9.42
CA LEU A 319 9.07 -9.31 9.45
C LEU A 319 9.85 -9.60 8.16
N ASN A 320 10.00 -8.59 7.33
CA ASN A 320 10.79 -8.61 6.10
C ASN A 320 12.09 -7.83 6.27
N VAL A 321 13.21 -8.38 5.83
CA VAL A 321 14.41 -7.59 5.52
C VAL A 321 14.37 -7.29 4.04
N GLY A 322 13.89 -6.09 3.69
CA GLY A 322 13.64 -5.67 2.31
C GLY A 322 14.91 -5.23 1.57
N MET A 323 15.92 -4.74 2.30
CA MET A 323 17.20 -4.36 1.71
C MET A 323 18.36 -4.66 2.66
N ILE A 324 19.51 -4.98 2.07
CA ILE A 324 20.82 -5.00 2.72
C ILE A 324 21.82 -4.26 1.85
N SER A 325 22.67 -3.45 2.46
CA SER A 325 23.79 -2.83 1.76
C SER A 325 24.96 -2.56 2.70
N SER A 326 26.16 -2.59 2.13
CA SER A 326 27.36 -2.04 2.77
C SER A 326 27.80 -0.80 1.99
N LYS A 327 27.82 0.34 2.64
CA LYS A 327 28.22 1.60 2.02
C LYS A 327 28.83 2.54 3.06
N ASP A 328 29.84 3.30 2.66
CA ASP A 328 30.50 4.33 3.49
C ASP A 328 30.96 3.81 4.88
N GLY A 329 31.51 2.57 4.89
CA GLY A 329 32.00 1.93 6.12
C GLY A 329 30.88 1.48 7.08
N LYS A 330 29.66 1.34 6.60
CA LYS A 330 28.50 0.88 7.41
C LYS A 330 27.75 -0.25 6.71
N LEU A 331 27.22 -1.16 7.52
CA LEU A 331 26.16 -2.06 7.11
C LEU A 331 24.81 -1.43 7.43
N VAL A 332 23.88 -1.52 6.47
CA VAL A 332 22.49 -1.08 6.62
C VAL A 332 21.55 -2.22 6.24
N LEU A 333 20.63 -2.56 7.15
CA LEU A 333 19.50 -3.46 6.89
C LEU A 333 18.22 -2.61 6.94
N SER A 334 17.37 -2.71 5.93
CA SER A 334 16.06 -2.05 5.93
C SER A 334 14.97 -3.10 6.15
N CYS A 335 14.17 -2.90 7.18
CA CYS A 335 13.18 -3.85 7.67
C CYS A 335 11.77 -3.28 7.59
N ASP A 336 10.80 -4.13 7.26
CA ASP A 336 9.36 -3.83 7.29
C ASP A 336 8.67 -4.87 8.19
N SER A 337 7.94 -4.41 9.18
CA SER A 337 7.12 -5.25 10.07
C SER A 337 5.66 -4.87 9.94
N ARG A 338 4.79 -5.85 9.63
CA ARG A 338 3.33 -5.70 9.70
C ARG A 338 2.85 -6.25 11.02
N ILE A 339 2.15 -5.41 11.79
CA ILE A 339 1.88 -5.64 13.21
C ILE A 339 0.40 -5.87 13.41
N PRO A 340 -0.03 -6.96 14.09
CA PRO A 340 -1.43 -7.25 14.35
C PRO A 340 -2.16 -6.10 15.03
N VAL A 341 -3.45 -5.93 14.69
CA VAL A 341 -4.24 -4.75 15.08
C VAL A 341 -4.45 -4.58 16.58
N SER A 342 -4.32 -5.64 17.36
CA SER A 342 -4.43 -5.59 18.83
C SER A 342 -3.12 -5.22 19.53
N ILE A 343 -2.02 -5.06 18.78
CA ILE A 343 -0.68 -4.86 19.31
C ILE A 343 -0.25 -3.41 19.08
N GLN A 344 0.33 -2.77 20.10
CA GLN A 344 0.88 -1.43 19.95
C GLN A 344 2.20 -1.48 19.17
N VAL A 345 2.35 -0.64 18.16
CA VAL A 345 3.57 -0.56 17.34
C VAL A 345 4.78 -0.22 18.20
N SER A 346 4.61 0.65 19.19
CA SER A 346 5.66 1.04 20.15
C SER A 346 6.21 -0.13 20.97
N ASP A 347 5.40 -1.15 21.26
CA ASP A 347 5.86 -2.33 22.00
C ASP A 347 6.80 -3.20 21.15
N ILE A 348 6.52 -3.29 19.84
CA ILE A 348 7.38 -3.99 18.88
C ILE A 348 8.67 -3.20 18.67
N GLU A 349 8.58 -1.89 18.48
CA GLU A 349 9.74 -0.99 18.37
C GLU A 349 10.69 -1.12 19.55
N ALA A 350 10.15 -1.07 20.78
CA ALA A 350 10.96 -1.20 22.01
C ALA A 350 11.68 -2.55 22.10
N LYS A 351 11.00 -3.66 21.74
CA LYS A 351 11.60 -5.00 21.74
C LYS A 351 12.71 -5.13 20.70
N VAL A 352 12.51 -4.61 19.49
CA VAL A 352 13.55 -4.60 18.45
C VAL A 352 14.77 -3.82 18.95
N ASN A 353 14.57 -2.58 19.44
CA ASN A 353 15.65 -1.75 19.96
C ASN A 353 16.44 -2.45 21.09
N GLU A 354 15.77 -3.06 22.06
CA GLU A 354 16.42 -3.81 23.12
C GLU A 354 17.27 -4.97 22.58
N ARG A 355 16.76 -5.69 21.60
CA ARG A 355 17.40 -6.87 21.02
C ARG A 355 18.67 -6.52 20.25
N ILE A 356 18.61 -5.51 19.38
CA ILE A 356 19.71 -5.13 18.50
C ILE A 356 20.82 -4.34 19.22
N ALA A 357 20.46 -3.56 20.26
CA ALA A 357 21.44 -2.78 21.03
C ALA A 357 22.54 -3.68 21.63
N LYS A 358 22.18 -4.90 22.05
CA LYS A 358 23.12 -5.91 22.57
C LYS A 358 24.12 -6.40 21.53
N ALA A 359 23.77 -6.29 20.24
CA ALA A 359 24.61 -6.70 19.10
C ALA A 359 25.37 -5.50 18.47
N GLY A 360 25.25 -4.31 19.04
CA GLY A 360 25.97 -3.11 18.57
C GLY A 360 25.37 -2.46 17.32
N TYR A 361 24.08 -2.72 17.05
CA TYR A 361 23.33 -2.04 16.01
C TYR A 361 22.54 -0.85 16.58
N THR A 362 22.29 0.16 15.75
CA THR A 362 21.38 1.27 16.00
C THR A 362 20.18 1.16 15.09
N MET A 363 19.00 1.52 15.59
CA MET A 363 17.76 1.58 14.82
C MET A 363 17.39 3.03 14.54
N GLU A 364 17.00 3.28 13.31
CA GLU A 364 16.36 4.53 12.90
C GLU A 364 14.99 4.18 12.26
N VAL A 365 13.94 4.79 12.78
CA VAL A 365 12.58 4.59 12.28
C VAL A 365 12.41 5.40 11.02
N ALA A 366 12.01 4.75 9.93
CA ALA A 366 11.72 5.38 8.65
C ALA A 366 10.23 5.75 8.54
N SER A 367 9.32 4.86 8.98
CA SER A 367 7.88 5.11 8.99
C SER A 367 7.18 4.30 10.08
N ILE A 368 6.14 4.88 10.66
CA ILE A 368 5.21 4.21 11.58
C ILE A 368 3.79 4.51 11.16
N GLU A 369 3.00 3.42 10.96
CA GLU A 369 1.57 3.53 10.79
C GLU A 369 0.86 2.77 11.91
N GLN A 370 -0.06 3.44 12.60
CA GLN A 370 -0.86 2.79 13.63
C GLN A 370 -1.90 1.86 12.98
N PRO A 371 -2.25 0.73 13.63
CA PRO A 371 -3.25 -0.17 13.07
C PRO A 371 -4.64 0.48 13.06
N LEU A 372 -5.44 0.08 12.06
CA LEU A 372 -6.86 0.35 11.99
C LEU A 372 -7.65 -0.87 12.44
N TYR A 373 -8.68 -0.67 13.26
CA TYR A 373 -9.66 -1.69 13.59
C TYR A 373 -11.04 -1.09 13.83
N VAL A 374 -12.02 -1.57 13.08
CA VAL A 374 -13.45 -1.30 13.30
C VAL A 374 -14.17 -2.65 13.46
N ALA A 375 -14.95 -2.82 14.51
CA ALA A 375 -15.57 -4.11 14.80
C ALA A 375 -16.45 -4.61 13.64
N LYS A 376 -16.36 -5.92 13.34
CA LYS A 376 -17.13 -6.54 12.24
C LYS A 376 -18.65 -6.36 12.37
N ASP A 377 -19.15 -6.31 13.61
CA ASP A 377 -20.56 -6.13 13.94
C ASP A 377 -20.99 -4.67 14.06
N SER A 378 -20.09 -3.71 13.78
CA SER A 378 -20.42 -2.29 13.77
C SER A 378 -21.43 -1.95 12.68
N GLU A 379 -22.23 -0.89 12.91
CA GLU A 379 -23.18 -0.36 11.92
C GLU A 379 -22.50 -0.11 10.57
N LEU A 380 -21.32 0.49 10.56
CA LEU A 380 -20.56 0.81 9.36
C LEU A 380 -20.23 -0.46 8.54
N VAL A 381 -19.56 -1.42 9.14
CA VAL A 381 -19.13 -2.65 8.46
C VAL A 381 -20.35 -3.44 7.96
N GLN A 382 -21.37 -3.59 8.79
CA GLN A 382 -22.57 -4.35 8.42
C GLN A 382 -23.36 -3.66 7.30
N THR A 383 -23.43 -2.32 7.29
CA THR A 383 -24.12 -1.57 6.24
C THR A 383 -23.39 -1.70 4.91
N LEU A 384 -22.05 -1.55 4.88
CA LEU A 384 -21.24 -1.71 3.68
C LEU A 384 -21.29 -3.14 3.13
N MET A 385 -21.18 -4.15 4.01
CA MET A 385 -21.35 -5.55 3.64
C MET A 385 -22.72 -5.85 3.02
N ASN A 386 -23.78 -5.26 3.59
CA ASN A 386 -25.13 -5.42 3.07
C ASN A 386 -25.30 -4.76 1.69
N ALA A 387 -24.70 -3.58 1.48
CA ALA A 387 -24.70 -2.90 0.19
C ALA A 387 -24.01 -3.76 -0.89
N TYR A 388 -22.81 -4.26 -0.60
CA TYR A 388 -22.06 -5.15 -1.48
C TYR A 388 -22.87 -6.39 -1.84
N LYS A 389 -23.38 -7.12 -0.85
CA LYS A 389 -24.19 -8.35 -1.04
C LYS A 389 -25.46 -8.08 -1.86
N THR A 390 -26.13 -6.96 -1.61
CA THR A 390 -27.36 -6.58 -2.32
C THR A 390 -27.12 -6.40 -3.82
N VAL A 391 -26.00 -5.83 -4.19
CA VAL A 391 -25.69 -5.54 -5.60
C VAL A 391 -25.05 -6.74 -6.30
N THR A 392 -24.04 -7.35 -5.68
CA THR A 392 -23.27 -8.43 -6.32
C THR A 392 -23.95 -9.80 -6.21
N GLY A 393 -24.82 -10.00 -5.23
CA GLY A 393 -25.36 -11.32 -4.87
C GLY A 393 -24.34 -12.23 -4.17
N ASP A 394 -23.14 -11.77 -3.93
CA ASP A 394 -22.11 -12.53 -3.22
C ASP A 394 -22.43 -12.59 -1.72
N THR A 395 -22.87 -13.75 -1.25
CA THR A 395 -23.19 -14.01 0.14
C THR A 395 -22.09 -14.76 0.90
N GLN A 396 -21.00 -15.11 0.22
CA GLN A 396 -19.92 -15.94 0.79
C GLN A 396 -18.77 -15.07 1.32
N SER A 397 -18.42 -14.00 0.62
CA SER A 397 -17.35 -13.12 1.04
C SER A 397 -17.59 -12.51 2.42
N GLN A 398 -16.52 -12.42 3.20
CA GLN A 398 -16.51 -11.90 4.57
C GLN A 398 -15.67 -10.63 4.65
N PRO A 399 -15.90 -9.74 5.63
CA PRO A 399 -14.97 -8.65 5.91
C PRO A 399 -13.57 -9.18 6.16
N MET A 400 -12.55 -8.48 5.65
CA MET A 400 -11.16 -8.91 5.69
C MET A 400 -10.27 -7.98 6.49
N ALA A 401 -9.09 -8.49 6.89
CA ALA A 401 -7.98 -7.69 7.35
C ALA A 401 -6.95 -7.56 6.22
N SER A 402 -6.30 -6.42 6.12
CA SER A 402 -5.26 -6.13 5.12
C SER A 402 -3.93 -5.78 5.76
N GLY A 403 -2.83 -6.16 5.11
CA GLY A 403 -1.48 -5.67 5.42
C GLY A 403 -1.16 -4.31 4.76
N GLY A 404 -2.04 -3.80 3.88
CA GLY A 404 -1.94 -2.48 3.29
C GLY A 404 -2.31 -1.36 4.26
N ALA A 405 -2.17 -0.13 3.79
CA ALA A 405 -2.53 1.07 4.52
C ALA A 405 -3.27 2.02 3.57
N THR A 406 -4.35 2.63 4.05
CA THR A 406 -5.14 3.61 3.30
C THR A 406 -5.46 4.81 4.19
N TYR A 407 -6.01 5.88 3.63
CA TYR A 407 -6.52 7.01 4.43
C TYR A 407 -7.56 6.62 5.47
N SER A 408 -8.12 5.41 5.44
CA SER A 408 -9.03 4.93 6.49
C SER A 408 -8.44 5.05 7.89
N ARG A 409 -7.12 4.95 8.04
CA ARG A 409 -6.42 5.09 9.34
C ARG A 409 -6.42 6.50 9.90
N THR A 410 -6.64 7.50 9.05
CA THR A 410 -6.57 8.91 9.46
C THR A 410 -7.77 9.38 10.27
N MET A 411 -8.86 8.60 10.27
CA MET A 411 -10.12 8.97 10.92
C MET A 411 -10.68 7.82 11.76
N LYS A 412 -11.34 8.19 12.85
CA LYS A 412 -12.10 7.22 13.62
C LYS A 412 -13.33 6.76 12.84
N ASN A 413 -13.77 5.52 13.08
CA ASN A 413 -14.95 4.95 12.45
C ASN A 413 -14.90 5.05 10.91
N CYS A 414 -13.77 4.70 10.34
CA CYS A 414 -13.49 4.64 8.92
C CYS A 414 -12.95 3.25 8.57
N VAL A 415 -13.32 2.72 7.41
CA VAL A 415 -12.87 1.42 6.89
C VAL A 415 -12.55 1.55 5.41
N ALA A 416 -11.77 0.63 4.83
CA ALA A 416 -11.64 0.59 3.38
C ALA A 416 -12.76 -0.28 2.77
N PHE A 417 -13.27 0.14 1.61
CA PHE A 417 -14.43 -0.48 0.95
C PHE A 417 -14.36 -0.33 -0.57
N GLY A 418 -13.82 -1.35 -1.23
CA GLY A 418 -13.65 -1.39 -2.68
C GLY A 418 -12.49 -0.48 -3.16
N CYS A 419 -12.21 -0.38 -4.50
CA CYS A 419 -13.17 -0.88 -5.49
C CYS A 419 -12.80 -2.22 -6.15
N LEU A 420 -11.62 -2.79 -5.91
CA LEU A 420 -11.21 -4.02 -6.59
C LEU A 420 -12.17 -5.18 -6.23
N LEU A 421 -12.75 -5.82 -7.25
CA LEU A 421 -13.61 -6.99 -7.05
C LEU A 421 -12.79 -8.28 -6.88
N PRO A 422 -13.27 -9.30 -6.15
CA PRO A 422 -12.53 -10.53 -5.90
C PRO A 422 -12.11 -11.32 -7.16
N ASP A 423 -12.82 -11.11 -8.27
CA ASP A 423 -12.55 -11.75 -9.58
C ASP A 423 -11.83 -10.80 -10.56
N GLN A 424 -11.42 -9.63 -10.13
CA GLN A 424 -10.72 -8.65 -10.92
C GLN A 424 -9.20 -8.80 -10.74
N VAL A 425 -8.46 -8.68 -11.84
CA VAL A 425 -7.00 -8.73 -11.77
C VAL A 425 -6.48 -7.42 -11.18
N ASP A 426 -5.74 -7.52 -10.10
CA ASP A 426 -5.04 -6.39 -9.52
C ASP A 426 -3.83 -6.00 -10.36
N THR A 427 -3.88 -4.78 -10.91
CA THR A 427 -2.77 -4.15 -11.64
C THR A 427 -2.37 -2.80 -11.03
N MET A 428 -2.81 -2.51 -9.80
CA MET A 428 -2.37 -1.33 -9.04
C MET A 428 -0.85 -1.31 -8.93
N HIS A 429 -0.23 -0.15 -9.07
CA HIS A 429 1.22 0.05 -9.02
C HIS A 429 2.03 -0.70 -10.10
N GLN A 430 1.37 -1.40 -11.05
CA GLN A 430 2.02 -2.14 -12.12
C GLN A 430 1.90 -1.42 -13.46
N ALA A 431 2.73 -1.84 -14.43
CA ALA A 431 2.55 -1.41 -15.81
C ALA A 431 1.24 -1.98 -16.39
N ASN A 432 0.64 -1.26 -17.32
CA ASN A 432 -0.63 -1.62 -17.96
C ASN A 432 -1.83 -1.63 -17.00
N GLU A 433 -1.80 -0.82 -15.94
CA GLU A 433 -2.96 -0.58 -15.09
C GLU A 433 -4.17 -0.20 -15.95
N SER A 434 -5.30 -0.86 -15.68
CA SER A 434 -6.51 -0.65 -16.47
C SER A 434 -7.76 -1.12 -15.76
N LEU A 435 -8.87 -0.43 -15.99
CA LEU A 435 -10.19 -0.72 -15.43
C LEU A 435 -11.14 -1.24 -16.51
N GLU A 436 -11.70 -2.44 -16.31
CA GLU A 436 -12.75 -2.98 -17.18
C GLU A 436 -14.06 -2.18 -17.04
N LEU A 437 -14.70 -1.87 -18.18
CA LEU A 437 -15.96 -1.10 -18.20
C LEU A 437 -17.14 -1.86 -17.59
N ASP A 438 -17.15 -3.18 -17.65
CA ASP A 438 -18.16 -4.01 -16.99
C ASP A 438 -17.99 -4.03 -15.47
N LYS A 439 -16.75 -4.01 -14.96
CA LYS A 439 -16.45 -3.88 -13.54
C LYS A 439 -16.79 -2.48 -13.02
N LEU A 440 -16.49 -1.42 -13.80
CA LEU A 440 -16.87 -0.05 -13.49
C LEU A 440 -18.38 0.09 -13.23
N LYS A 441 -19.22 -0.64 -13.99
CA LYS A 441 -20.65 -0.67 -13.73
C LYS A 441 -20.98 -1.22 -12.36
N ILE A 442 -20.39 -2.35 -11.98
CA ILE A 442 -20.59 -2.97 -10.65
C ILE A 442 -20.11 -2.02 -9.55
N TRP A 443 -18.96 -1.40 -9.72
CA TRP A 443 -18.44 -0.39 -8.78
C TRP A 443 -19.47 0.72 -8.55
N LEU A 444 -20.00 1.30 -9.63
CA LEU A 444 -20.98 2.40 -9.53
C LEU A 444 -22.25 1.96 -8.82
N GLU A 445 -22.75 0.76 -9.11
CA GLU A 445 -23.94 0.21 -8.44
C GLU A 445 -23.70 -0.02 -6.94
N VAL A 446 -22.54 -0.62 -6.56
CA VAL A 446 -22.17 -0.90 -5.16
C VAL A 446 -21.99 0.40 -4.40
N MET A 447 -21.24 1.36 -4.95
CA MET A 447 -21.00 2.66 -4.29
C MET A 447 -22.30 3.47 -4.13
N THR A 448 -23.20 3.42 -5.12
CA THR A 448 -24.51 4.10 -5.01
C THR A 448 -25.34 3.50 -3.88
N GLU A 449 -25.41 2.17 -3.80
CA GLU A 449 -26.15 1.50 -2.72
C GLU A 449 -25.52 1.76 -1.35
N ALA A 450 -24.17 1.71 -1.25
CA ALA A 450 -23.43 1.95 -0.02
C ALA A 450 -23.67 3.37 0.52
N ILE A 451 -23.47 4.38 -0.32
CA ILE A 451 -23.68 5.80 0.06
C ILE A 451 -25.15 6.03 0.46
N TYR A 452 -26.09 5.47 -0.28
CA TYR A 452 -27.50 5.55 0.06
C TYR A 452 -27.78 4.94 1.44
N GLN A 453 -27.30 3.72 1.71
CA GLN A 453 -27.57 3.04 2.97
C GLN A 453 -26.94 3.76 4.17
N LEU A 454 -25.75 4.34 3.99
CA LEU A 454 -25.07 5.09 5.04
C LEU A 454 -25.70 6.47 5.32
N ALA A 455 -26.30 7.10 4.30
CA ALA A 455 -26.79 8.48 4.41
C ALA A 455 -28.31 8.62 4.59
N LYS A 456 -29.12 7.55 4.42
CA LYS A 456 -30.60 7.55 4.51
C LYS A 456 -31.15 7.78 5.90
#